data_640f328bb1c1eb0f4b3a3a3b7f5c7223
#
_entry.id   640f328bb1c1eb0f4b3a3a3b7f5c7223
#
_cell.length_a   1.000
_cell.length_b   1.000
_cell.length_c   1.000
_cell.angle_alpha   90.00
_cell.angle_beta   90.00
_cell.angle_gamma   90.00
#
_symmetry.space_group_name_H-M   'P 1'
#
loop_
_entity.id
_entity.type
_entity.pdbx_description
1 polymer ?
#
loop_
_entity_poly.entity_id
_entity_poly.type
_entity_poly.pdbx_seq_one_letter_code
_entity_poly.pdbx_strand_id
1 'polypeptide(L)'
;GKWEIPFDKDDTYEGTFHGKDADSTADMMRMYGERFRYMDNGSIKGISIPYEGGSVQMKIFLPSDENAYIGDLLKNLSAEEKQELLDSLDNGSYEDIARLEMPKFTDEEELEGLDGILQDMGIRSAYTEGADFSKIADNVALSTVIHKAKVIVDEQGTKAAAVTGAMVEMTALVEPEPEITFIADRPFFYVIEDADTGMILFMGQMNNMK
;
A
#
# COMPACT_ATOMS: atom_id res chain seq x y z
N GLY A 1 8.93 -4.26 -8.14
CA GLY A 1 9.99 -4.53 -7.17
C GLY A 1 9.82 -5.91 -6.55
N LYS A 2 10.90 -6.52 -6.12
CA LYS A 2 10.84 -7.70 -5.26
C LYS A 2 10.83 -7.25 -3.82
N TRP A 3 10.18 -8.02 -2.93
CA TRP A 3 10.33 -7.80 -1.50
C TRP A 3 11.80 -8.01 -1.07
N GLU A 4 12.28 -7.26 -0.10
CA GLU A 4 13.58 -7.51 0.53
C GLU A 4 13.58 -8.86 1.21
N ILE A 5 12.50 -9.20 1.89
CA ILE A 5 12.20 -10.51 2.45
C ILE A 5 10.94 -11.04 1.76
N PRO A 6 11.02 -12.00 0.83
CA PRO A 6 9.84 -12.53 0.14
C PRO A 6 9.01 -13.41 1.08
N PHE A 7 7.70 -13.46 0.82
CA PHE A 7 6.83 -14.45 1.47
C PHE A 7 7.11 -15.84 0.92
N ASP A 8 7.03 -16.86 1.78
CA ASP A 8 7.10 -18.25 1.32
C ASP A 8 5.76 -18.66 0.70
N LYS A 9 5.83 -19.25 -0.49
CA LYS A 9 4.62 -19.72 -1.19
C LYS A 9 3.94 -20.87 -0.46
N ASP A 10 4.70 -21.66 0.28
CA ASP A 10 4.17 -22.79 1.03
C ASP A 10 3.38 -22.32 2.27
N ASP A 11 3.62 -21.08 2.72
CA ASP A 11 2.89 -20.42 3.80
C ASP A 11 1.68 -19.60 3.29
N THR A 12 1.48 -19.48 1.98
CA THR A 12 0.27 -18.88 1.41
C THR A 12 -0.91 -19.86 1.51
N TYR A 13 -2.03 -19.36 2.01
CA TYR A 13 -3.21 -20.18 2.23
C TYR A 13 -4.48 -19.47 1.76
N GLU A 14 -5.52 -20.25 1.46
CA GLU A 14 -6.85 -19.71 1.16
C GLU A 14 -7.51 -19.25 2.46
N GLY A 15 -7.72 -17.93 2.59
CA GLY A 15 -8.33 -17.28 3.74
C GLY A 15 -9.54 -16.43 3.39
N THR A 16 -10.20 -15.88 4.40
CA THR A 16 -11.30 -14.94 4.22
C THR A 16 -10.78 -13.51 4.23
N PHE A 17 -11.16 -12.72 3.25
CA PHE A 17 -11.04 -11.26 3.27
C PHE A 17 -12.41 -10.67 3.61
N HIS A 18 -12.49 -9.96 4.72
CA HIS A 18 -13.70 -9.29 5.21
C HIS A 18 -13.90 -7.96 4.49
N GLY A 19 -14.40 -8.05 3.25
CA GLY A 19 -14.57 -6.88 2.39
C GLY A 19 -15.61 -5.90 2.92
N LYS A 20 -15.56 -4.68 2.39
CA LYS A 20 -16.52 -3.62 2.76
C LYS A 20 -17.97 -4.00 2.46
N ASP A 21 -18.19 -4.66 1.33
CA ASP A 21 -19.54 -5.00 0.86
C ASP A 21 -19.90 -6.46 1.18
N ALA A 22 -18.92 -7.37 1.14
CA ALA A 22 -19.10 -8.79 1.44
C ALA A 22 -17.75 -9.47 1.71
N ASP A 23 -17.78 -10.55 2.45
CA ASP A 23 -16.65 -11.46 2.59
C ASP A 23 -16.35 -12.16 1.26
N SER A 24 -15.07 -12.39 1.01
CA SER A 24 -14.58 -13.11 -0.15
C SER A 24 -13.39 -13.98 0.21
N THR A 25 -13.11 -14.98 -0.61
CA THR A 25 -11.91 -15.80 -0.49
C THR A 25 -10.72 -15.07 -1.11
N ALA A 26 -9.58 -15.13 -0.45
CA ALA A 26 -8.32 -14.57 -0.94
C ALA A 26 -7.13 -15.49 -0.62
N ASP A 27 -6.13 -15.50 -1.49
CA ASP A 27 -4.83 -16.12 -1.20
C ASP A 27 -4.07 -15.21 -0.21
N MET A 28 -4.02 -15.61 1.04
CA MET A 28 -3.35 -14.89 2.13
C MET A 28 -1.90 -15.32 2.23
N MET A 29 -0.98 -14.43 1.91
CA MET A 29 0.47 -14.60 2.13
C MET A 29 0.77 -14.40 3.61
N ARG A 30 1.70 -15.20 4.13
CA ARG A 30 2.05 -15.20 5.55
C ARG A 30 3.56 -15.18 5.76
N MET A 31 3.98 -14.46 6.80
CA MET A 31 5.37 -14.37 7.23
C MET A 31 5.43 -14.31 8.76
N TYR A 32 6.48 -14.86 9.36
CA TYR A 32 6.64 -14.97 10.80
C TYR A 32 8.00 -14.46 11.29
N GLY A 33 7.98 -13.78 12.43
CA GLY A 33 9.20 -13.47 13.18
C GLY A 33 10.16 -12.50 12.52
N GLU A 34 9.65 -11.65 11.62
CA GLU A 34 10.47 -10.67 10.91
C GLU A 34 10.32 -9.27 11.51
N ARG A 35 11.28 -8.40 11.24
CA ARG A 35 11.32 -7.04 11.78
C ARG A 35 10.95 -6.02 10.73
N PHE A 36 9.91 -5.24 11.03
CA PHE A 36 9.44 -4.15 10.16
C PHE A 36 9.24 -2.87 10.95
N ARG A 37 9.26 -1.73 10.25
CA ARG A 37 8.77 -0.48 10.82
C ARG A 37 7.27 -0.62 11.03
N TYR A 38 6.85 -0.37 12.25
CA TYR A 38 5.46 -0.51 12.68
C TYR A 38 5.01 0.72 13.47
N MET A 39 3.74 1.06 13.36
CA MET A 39 3.10 2.06 14.18
C MET A 39 1.67 1.64 14.53
N ASP A 40 1.21 2.03 15.70
CA ASP A 40 -0.19 1.99 16.11
C ASP A 40 -0.48 3.20 16.99
N ASN A 41 -1.38 4.08 16.52
CA ASN A 41 -1.79 5.27 17.28
C ASN A 41 -3.13 5.08 18.01
N GLY A 42 -3.63 3.84 18.08
CA GLY A 42 -4.90 3.47 18.70
C GLY A 42 -6.11 3.61 17.77
N SER A 43 -5.98 4.26 16.62
CA SER A 43 -7.03 4.37 15.60
C SER A 43 -6.62 3.69 14.31
N ILE A 44 -5.38 3.89 13.89
CA ILE A 44 -4.78 3.32 12.68
C ILE A 44 -3.48 2.66 13.07
N LYS A 45 -3.26 1.45 12.59
CA LYS A 45 -1.97 0.75 12.64
C LYS A 45 -1.39 0.62 11.24
N GLY A 46 -0.06 0.68 11.15
CA GLY A 46 0.64 0.64 9.88
C GLY A 46 1.92 -0.18 9.95
N ILE A 47 2.32 -0.71 8.80
CA ILE A 47 3.56 -1.43 8.60
C ILE A 47 4.23 -0.97 7.31
N SER A 48 5.57 -0.93 7.30
CA SER A 48 6.36 -0.66 6.09
C SER A 48 7.15 -1.89 5.70
N ILE A 49 6.92 -2.37 4.47
CA ILE A 49 7.55 -3.55 3.89
C ILE A 49 8.49 -3.08 2.78
N PRO A 50 9.83 -3.21 2.96
CA PRO A 50 10.79 -2.75 1.98
C PRO A 50 10.86 -3.69 0.77
N TYR A 51 11.13 -3.10 -0.41
CA TYR A 51 11.56 -3.84 -1.59
C TYR A 51 13.09 -3.99 -1.61
N GLU A 52 13.58 -4.98 -2.38
CA GLU A 52 15.00 -5.27 -2.57
C GLU A 52 15.79 -3.99 -2.93
N GLY A 53 16.85 -3.73 -2.16
CA GLY A 53 17.67 -2.53 -2.30
C GLY A 53 17.23 -1.33 -1.45
N GLY A 54 16.10 -1.42 -0.74
CA GLY A 54 15.67 -0.45 0.27
C GLY A 54 15.22 0.92 -0.24
N SER A 55 15.36 1.20 -1.55
CA SER A 55 14.98 2.51 -2.13
C SER A 55 13.48 2.68 -2.34
N VAL A 56 12.71 1.59 -2.27
CA VAL A 56 11.25 1.63 -2.41
C VAL A 56 10.63 0.81 -1.27
N GLN A 57 9.50 1.25 -0.77
CA GLN A 57 8.76 0.55 0.27
C GLN A 57 7.26 0.57 0.00
N MET A 58 6.55 -0.46 0.48
CA MET A 58 5.10 -0.47 0.57
C MET A 58 4.69 -0.23 2.02
N LYS A 59 3.91 0.80 2.24
CA LYS A 59 3.23 1.08 3.51
C LYS A 59 1.80 0.57 3.42
N ILE A 60 1.36 -0.15 4.45
CA ILE A 60 -0.01 -0.65 4.57
C ILE A 60 -0.59 -0.13 5.87
N PHE A 61 -1.83 0.39 5.80
CA PHE A 61 -2.53 0.96 6.93
C PHE A 61 -3.89 0.28 7.12
N LEU A 62 -4.17 -0.08 8.35
CA LEU A 62 -5.40 -0.73 8.81
C LEU A 62 -6.01 0.05 9.95
N PRO A 63 -7.34 -0.02 10.17
CA PRO A 63 -7.91 0.38 11.44
C PRO A 63 -7.36 -0.49 12.58
N SER A 64 -7.08 0.10 13.75
CA SER A 64 -6.74 -0.66 14.96
C SER A 64 -7.95 -1.42 15.48
N ASP A 65 -9.16 -0.85 15.37
CA ASP A 65 -10.42 -1.55 15.60
C ASP A 65 -10.85 -2.31 14.34
N GLU A 66 -11.05 -3.62 14.47
CA GLU A 66 -11.44 -4.51 13.36
C GLU A 66 -12.81 -4.17 12.74
N ASN A 67 -13.68 -3.50 13.49
CA ASN A 67 -15.00 -3.08 13.02
C ASN A 67 -15.00 -1.69 12.34
N ALA A 68 -13.88 -0.97 12.40
CA ALA A 68 -13.76 0.34 11.76
C ALA A 68 -13.39 0.20 10.28
N TYR A 69 -13.78 1.21 9.48
CA TYR A 69 -13.45 1.26 8.06
C TYR A 69 -12.36 2.29 7.80
N ILE A 70 -11.26 1.85 7.18
CA ILE A 70 -10.08 2.70 6.93
C ILE A 70 -10.43 3.95 6.13
N GLY A 71 -11.33 3.84 5.13
CA GLY A 71 -11.73 4.96 4.30
C GLY A 71 -12.43 6.07 5.09
N ASP A 72 -13.21 5.74 6.12
CA ASP A 72 -13.85 6.74 6.98
C ASP A 72 -12.83 7.41 7.91
N LEU A 73 -11.87 6.67 8.42
CA LEU A 73 -10.79 7.23 9.23
C LEU A 73 -9.95 8.22 8.41
N LEU A 74 -9.49 7.81 7.21
CA LEU A 74 -8.69 8.66 6.33
C LEU A 74 -9.44 9.89 5.83
N LYS A 75 -10.76 9.77 5.59
CA LYS A 75 -11.60 10.90 5.13
C LYS A 75 -11.66 12.03 6.17
N ASN A 76 -11.60 11.69 7.45
CA ASN A 76 -11.68 12.63 8.55
C ASN A 76 -10.35 13.30 8.90
N LEU A 77 -9.23 12.82 8.34
CA LEU A 77 -7.91 13.42 8.52
C LEU A 77 -7.72 14.64 7.59
N SER A 78 -7.09 15.68 8.10
CA SER A 78 -6.58 16.81 7.30
C SER A 78 -5.44 16.35 6.38
N ALA A 79 -4.99 17.22 5.48
CA ALA A 79 -3.84 16.93 4.62
C ALA A 79 -2.56 16.74 5.43
N GLU A 80 -2.38 17.57 6.47
CA GLU A 80 -1.24 17.51 7.38
C GLU A 80 -1.25 16.19 8.17
N GLU A 81 -2.39 15.78 8.73
CA GLU A 81 -2.52 14.52 9.48
C GLU A 81 -2.28 13.29 8.59
N LYS A 82 -2.68 13.34 7.31
CA LYS A 82 -2.37 12.29 6.34
C LYS A 82 -0.86 12.20 6.08
N GLN A 83 -0.19 13.34 5.96
CA GLN A 83 1.25 13.36 5.79
C GLN A 83 1.96 12.83 7.04
N GLU A 84 1.54 13.27 8.23
CA GLU A 84 2.06 12.76 9.50
C GLU A 84 1.87 11.24 9.64
N LEU A 85 0.75 10.70 9.15
CA LEU A 85 0.51 9.26 9.13
C LEU A 85 1.53 8.53 8.24
N LEU A 86 1.83 9.04 7.05
CA LEU A 86 2.86 8.48 6.18
C LEU A 86 4.25 8.57 6.80
N ASP A 87 4.60 9.73 7.34
CA ASP A 87 5.91 10.01 7.95
C ASP A 87 6.13 9.20 9.25
N SER A 88 5.03 8.79 9.92
CA SER A 88 5.10 8.02 11.16
C SER A 88 5.80 6.67 10.99
N LEU A 89 5.66 6.04 9.82
CA LEU A 89 6.36 4.80 9.50
C LEU A 89 7.83 5.03 9.12
N ASP A 90 8.17 6.17 8.50
CA ASP A 90 9.57 6.47 8.16
C ASP A 90 10.41 6.75 9.39
N ASN A 91 9.79 7.37 10.40
CA ASN A 91 10.41 7.70 11.68
C ASN A 91 10.12 6.65 12.77
N GLY A 92 9.31 5.63 12.45
CA GLY A 92 8.93 4.56 13.37
C GLY A 92 10.08 3.63 13.73
N SER A 93 9.95 2.97 14.90
CA SER A 93 10.86 1.91 15.30
C SER A 93 10.64 0.63 14.49
N TYR A 94 11.71 -0.17 14.42
CA TYR A 94 11.60 -1.54 13.94
C TYR A 94 11.09 -2.42 15.09
N GLU A 95 9.95 -3.06 14.87
CA GLU A 95 9.32 -3.97 15.83
C GLU A 95 9.40 -5.40 15.35
N ASP A 96 9.46 -6.34 16.29
CA ASP A 96 9.39 -7.77 16.00
C ASP A 96 7.93 -8.15 15.72
N ILE A 97 7.64 -8.47 14.46
CA ILE A 97 6.30 -8.83 14.00
C ILE A 97 6.18 -10.36 14.07
N ALA A 98 5.45 -10.84 15.06
CA ALA A 98 5.24 -12.28 15.25
C ALA A 98 4.53 -12.91 14.05
N ARG A 99 3.59 -12.19 13.43
CA ARG A 99 2.88 -12.65 12.24
C ARG A 99 2.42 -11.47 11.40
N LEU A 100 2.85 -11.47 10.13
CA LEU A 100 2.39 -10.60 9.07
C LEU A 100 1.55 -11.42 8.08
N GLU A 101 0.32 -10.98 7.81
CA GLU A 101 -0.54 -11.55 6.77
C GLU A 101 -1.10 -10.45 5.88
N MET A 102 -1.10 -10.70 4.58
CA MET A 102 -1.74 -9.84 3.59
C MET A 102 -2.18 -10.65 2.38
N PRO A 103 -3.27 -10.26 1.71
CA PRO A 103 -3.72 -10.98 0.51
C PRO A 103 -2.77 -10.73 -0.66
N LYS A 104 -2.70 -11.70 -1.56
CA LYS A 104 -2.32 -11.42 -2.96
C LYS A 104 -3.44 -10.61 -3.58
N PHE A 105 -3.09 -9.57 -4.32
CA PHE A 105 -4.09 -8.76 -4.98
C PHE A 105 -3.62 -8.17 -6.31
N THR A 106 -4.59 -7.84 -7.12
CA THR A 106 -4.42 -6.98 -8.29
C THR A 106 -5.35 -5.79 -8.12
N ASP A 107 -4.74 -4.60 -8.08
CA ASP A 107 -5.47 -3.34 -8.11
C ASP A 107 -5.25 -2.71 -9.49
N GLU A 108 -6.32 -2.59 -10.26
CA GLU A 108 -6.30 -2.04 -11.61
C GLU A 108 -7.44 -1.05 -11.75
N GLU A 109 -7.06 0.21 -11.91
CA GLU A 109 -8.00 1.32 -12.04
C GLU A 109 -7.73 2.11 -13.31
N GLU A 110 -8.82 2.50 -13.96
CA GLU A 110 -8.83 3.42 -15.08
C GLU A 110 -9.68 4.64 -14.72
N LEU A 111 -9.03 5.78 -14.58
CA LEU A 111 -9.67 7.05 -14.28
C LEU A 111 -9.82 7.85 -15.59
N GLU A 112 -11.04 7.99 -16.06
CA GLU A 112 -11.39 8.84 -17.18
C GLU A 112 -11.83 10.22 -16.68
N GLY A 113 -11.68 11.25 -17.52
CA GLY A 113 -12.22 12.59 -17.23
C GLY A 113 -11.51 13.31 -16.08
N LEU A 114 -10.20 13.10 -15.93
CA LEU A 114 -9.38 13.85 -14.95
C LEU A 114 -9.32 15.37 -15.26
N ASP A 115 -9.87 15.79 -16.36
CA ASP A 115 -9.82 17.17 -16.87
C ASP A 115 -10.31 18.19 -15.84
N GLY A 116 -11.44 17.91 -15.20
CA GLY A 116 -12.02 18.77 -14.16
C GLY A 116 -11.08 18.88 -12.95
N ILE A 117 -10.55 17.77 -12.47
CA ILE A 117 -9.64 17.74 -11.34
C ILE A 117 -8.34 18.49 -11.65
N LEU A 118 -7.76 18.28 -12.81
CA LEU A 118 -6.54 18.98 -13.23
C LEU A 118 -6.76 20.49 -13.40
N GLN A 119 -7.92 20.90 -13.91
CA GLN A 119 -8.29 22.32 -14.01
C GLN A 119 -8.50 22.96 -12.64
N ASP A 120 -9.09 22.25 -11.69
CA ASP A 120 -9.26 22.70 -10.30
C ASP A 120 -7.90 22.81 -9.57
N MET A 121 -6.96 21.95 -9.91
CA MET A 121 -5.56 22.02 -9.46
C MET A 121 -4.76 23.14 -10.14
N GLY A 122 -5.35 23.87 -11.11
CA GLY A 122 -4.74 25.02 -11.77
C GLY A 122 -4.20 24.78 -13.18
N ILE A 123 -4.27 23.55 -13.71
CA ILE A 123 -3.83 23.21 -15.08
C ILE A 123 -4.97 23.58 -16.06
N ARG A 124 -5.15 24.88 -16.32
CA ARG A 124 -6.28 25.37 -17.14
C ARG A 124 -5.90 25.71 -18.57
N SER A 125 -4.74 26.32 -18.78
CA SER A 125 -4.30 26.79 -20.09
C SER A 125 -4.23 25.72 -21.16
N ALA A 126 -3.88 24.48 -20.76
CA ALA A 126 -3.79 23.33 -21.67
C ALA A 126 -5.14 22.93 -22.33
N TYR A 127 -6.27 23.34 -21.74
CA TYR A 127 -7.63 23.01 -22.21
C TYR A 127 -8.32 24.16 -22.98
N THR A 128 -7.59 25.24 -23.25
CA THR A 128 -8.13 26.45 -23.92
C THR A 128 -7.62 26.56 -25.35
N GLU A 129 -8.27 27.41 -26.15
CA GLU A 129 -7.80 27.79 -27.50
C GLU A 129 -6.42 28.44 -27.49
N GLY A 130 -5.95 28.94 -26.35
CA GLY A 130 -4.62 29.51 -26.16
C GLY A 130 -3.55 28.50 -25.76
N ALA A 131 -3.84 27.19 -25.79
CA ALA A 131 -2.86 26.15 -25.50
C ALA A 131 -1.72 26.15 -26.53
N ASP A 132 -0.49 26.04 -26.05
CA ASP A 132 0.69 25.95 -26.94
C ASP A 132 1.19 24.50 -27.01
N PHE A 133 0.68 23.76 -27.97
CA PHE A 133 1.16 22.42 -28.34
C PHE A 133 1.81 22.44 -29.73
N SER A 134 2.36 23.57 -30.17
CA SER A 134 2.92 23.78 -31.51
C SER A 134 4.02 22.78 -31.89
N LYS A 135 4.70 22.15 -30.91
CA LYS A 135 5.65 21.04 -31.12
C LYS A 135 4.97 19.71 -31.51
N ILE A 136 3.65 19.60 -31.38
CA ILE A 136 2.85 18.43 -31.76
C ILE A 136 2.01 18.77 -32.99
N ALA A 137 1.18 19.81 -32.89
CA ALA A 137 0.32 20.32 -33.97
C ALA A 137 -0.14 21.74 -33.67
N ASP A 138 -0.52 22.48 -34.73
CA ASP A 138 -1.09 23.82 -34.58
C ASP A 138 -2.59 23.74 -34.17
N ASN A 139 -3.02 24.70 -33.36
CA ASN A 139 -4.41 24.87 -32.94
C ASN A 139 -5.04 23.64 -32.26
N VAL A 140 -4.28 22.97 -31.40
CA VAL A 140 -4.77 21.84 -30.60
C VAL A 140 -4.73 22.19 -29.11
N ALA A 141 -5.70 21.62 -28.37
CA ALA A 141 -5.77 21.68 -26.93
C ALA A 141 -6.04 20.29 -26.37
N LEU A 142 -5.80 20.07 -25.07
CA LEU A 142 -6.21 18.83 -24.43
C LEU A 142 -7.74 18.73 -24.42
N SER A 143 -8.25 17.55 -24.75
CA SER A 143 -9.69 17.27 -24.73
C SER A 143 -10.06 16.37 -23.54
N THR A 144 -9.22 15.41 -23.24
CA THR A 144 -9.39 14.51 -22.10
C THR A 144 -8.07 13.94 -21.65
N VAL A 145 -8.00 13.60 -20.37
CA VAL A 145 -6.87 12.88 -19.75
C VAL A 145 -7.38 11.59 -19.12
N ILE A 146 -6.76 10.49 -19.51
CA ILE A 146 -7.04 9.15 -18.96
C ILE A 146 -5.81 8.71 -18.18
N HIS A 147 -6.03 8.23 -16.96
CA HIS A 147 -4.98 7.64 -16.14
C HIS A 147 -5.29 6.17 -15.89
N LYS A 148 -4.32 5.30 -16.20
CA LYS A 148 -4.41 3.87 -15.89
C LYS A 148 -3.27 3.50 -14.96
N ALA A 149 -3.60 2.81 -13.87
CA ALA A 149 -2.63 2.25 -12.95
C ALA A 149 -2.95 0.78 -12.72
N LYS A 150 -1.90 -0.03 -12.55
CA LYS A 150 -2.02 -1.45 -12.18
C LYS A 150 -0.92 -1.82 -11.20
N VAL A 151 -1.34 -2.34 -10.05
CA VAL A 151 -0.47 -2.90 -9.03
C VAL A 151 -0.82 -4.38 -8.88
N ILE A 152 0.18 -5.26 -8.96
CA ILE A 152 0.03 -6.71 -8.74
C ILE A 152 0.97 -7.06 -7.60
N VAL A 153 0.42 -7.61 -6.52
CA VAL A 153 1.15 -8.01 -5.31
C VAL A 153 1.06 -9.52 -5.14
N ASP A 154 2.21 -10.16 -5.04
CA ASP A 154 2.37 -11.58 -4.80
C ASP A 154 3.52 -11.86 -3.80
N GLU A 155 3.83 -13.12 -3.54
CA GLU A 155 4.84 -13.54 -2.57
C GLU A 155 6.24 -13.02 -2.88
N GLN A 156 6.52 -12.71 -4.14
CA GLN A 156 7.84 -12.25 -4.58
C GLN A 156 7.99 -10.73 -4.53
N GLY A 157 6.88 -10.01 -4.41
CA GLY A 157 6.85 -8.56 -4.47
C GLY A 157 5.82 -8.04 -5.45
N THR A 158 6.12 -6.92 -6.06
CA THR A 158 5.37 -6.38 -7.18
C THR A 158 6.10 -6.76 -8.47
N LYS A 159 5.80 -7.94 -8.96
CA LYS A 159 6.25 -8.63 -10.19
C LYS A 159 7.77 -8.80 -10.36
N ALA A 160 8.35 -9.95 -9.93
CA ALA A 160 9.46 -10.73 -10.54
C ALA A 160 9.97 -11.90 -9.66
N ALA A 161 10.76 -12.83 -10.25
CA ALA A 161 11.01 -14.21 -9.86
C ALA A 161 11.97 -14.48 -8.67
N ALA A 162 11.82 -15.66 -8.08
CA ALA A 162 12.26 -16.27 -6.84
C ALA A 162 13.74 -16.23 -6.38
N VAL A 163 13.95 -16.18 -5.04
CA VAL A 163 15.11 -16.70 -4.32
C VAL A 163 14.67 -17.19 -2.92
N THR A 164 15.26 -18.29 -2.45
CA THR A 164 14.97 -19.06 -1.23
C THR A 164 15.77 -18.53 -0.03
N GLY A 165 15.15 -18.33 1.12
CA GLY A 165 15.79 -17.95 2.39
C GLY A 165 15.54 -18.98 3.51
N ALA A 166 16.49 -19.13 4.44
CA ALA A 166 16.51 -20.15 5.50
C ALA A 166 16.12 -19.55 6.87
N MET A 167 15.37 -20.32 7.66
CA MET A 167 14.99 -20.03 9.05
C MET A 167 16.10 -20.34 10.05
N VAL A 168 16.18 -19.52 11.12
CA VAL A 168 16.98 -19.81 12.32
C VAL A 168 16.07 -19.66 13.56
N GLU A 169 15.91 -20.75 14.33
CA GLU A 169 15.19 -20.73 15.60
C GLU A 169 16.12 -20.30 16.74
N MET A 170 15.68 -19.39 17.59
CA MET A 170 16.30 -19.07 18.87
C MET A 170 15.37 -19.41 20.03
N THR A 171 15.88 -20.23 20.97
CA THR A 171 15.20 -20.57 22.22
C THR A 171 15.76 -19.77 23.39
N ALA A 172 14.98 -18.84 23.94
CA ALA A 172 15.22 -18.26 25.26
C ALA A 172 13.86 -17.99 25.95
N LEU A 173 13.75 -18.46 27.20
CA LEU A 173 12.60 -18.21 28.07
C LEU A 173 12.68 -16.79 28.60
N VAL A 174 11.92 -15.87 27.98
CA VAL A 174 11.57 -14.56 28.51
C VAL A 174 10.05 -14.55 28.63
N GLU A 175 9.49 -13.90 29.66
CA GLU A 175 8.03 -13.69 29.71
C GLU A 175 7.63 -13.00 28.39
N PRO A 176 6.63 -13.55 27.67
CA PRO A 176 6.29 -13.04 26.35
C PRO A 176 5.72 -11.62 26.50
N GLU A 177 6.40 -10.64 25.92
CA GLU A 177 5.74 -9.38 25.57
C GLU A 177 4.60 -9.68 24.60
N PRO A 178 3.52 -8.86 24.60
CA PRO A 178 2.41 -9.08 23.67
C PRO A 178 2.92 -9.08 22.24
N GLU A 179 2.77 -10.22 21.57
CA GLU A 179 3.23 -10.42 20.20
C GLU A 179 2.47 -9.50 19.23
N ILE A 180 3.20 -8.67 18.49
CA ILE A 180 2.60 -7.80 17.46
C ILE A 180 2.21 -8.66 16.28
N THR A 181 0.91 -8.60 15.91
CA THR A 181 0.41 -9.21 14.67
C THR A 181 -0.18 -8.15 13.76
N PHE A 182 0.14 -8.24 12.46
CA PHE A 182 -0.40 -7.39 11.43
C PHE A 182 -1.10 -8.23 10.37
N ILE A 183 -2.44 -8.22 10.35
CA ILE A 183 -3.26 -9.05 9.49
C ILE A 183 -4.14 -8.14 8.63
N ALA A 184 -3.85 -8.08 7.33
CA ALA A 184 -4.58 -7.28 6.34
C ALA A 184 -5.68 -8.12 5.66
N ASP A 185 -6.60 -8.67 6.46
CA ASP A 185 -7.72 -9.50 6.03
C ASP A 185 -9.03 -8.70 5.82
N ARG A 186 -8.95 -7.39 5.84
CA ARG A 186 -10.07 -6.43 5.74
C ARG A 186 -9.63 -5.17 5.00
N PRO A 187 -10.54 -4.23 4.66
CA PRO A 187 -10.19 -3.03 3.90
C PRO A 187 -8.96 -2.31 4.45
N PHE A 188 -7.98 -2.11 3.59
CA PHE A 188 -6.73 -1.44 3.90
C PHE A 188 -6.36 -0.38 2.86
N PHE A 189 -5.59 0.59 3.28
CA PHE A 189 -4.96 1.59 2.42
C PHE A 189 -3.50 1.24 2.24
N TYR A 190 -2.98 1.37 1.03
CA TYR A 190 -1.56 1.15 0.75
C TYR A 190 -0.95 2.30 -0.02
N VAL A 191 0.35 2.50 0.20
CA VAL A 191 1.19 3.43 -0.54
C VAL A 191 2.47 2.73 -0.93
N ILE A 192 2.89 2.85 -2.18
CA ILE A 192 4.23 2.48 -2.64
C ILE A 192 4.97 3.79 -2.91
N GLU A 193 6.10 3.97 -2.27
CA GLU A 193 6.87 5.21 -2.36
C GLU A 193 8.36 4.98 -2.47
N ASP A 194 9.05 5.99 -2.95
CA ASP A 194 10.50 6.11 -2.88
C ASP A 194 10.88 6.45 -1.44
N ALA A 195 11.64 5.56 -0.77
CA ALA A 195 11.96 5.65 0.64
C ALA A 195 12.94 6.81 0.98
N ASP A 196 13.71 7.28 -0.01
CA ASP A 196 14.69 8.35 0.20
C ASP A 196 14.04 9.74 0.10
N THR A 197 13.04 9.88 -0.74
CA THR A 197 12.40 11.18 -1.04
C THR A 197 10.98 11.32 -0.51
N GLY A 198 10.33 10.22 -0.10
CA GLY A 198 8.91 10.17 0.25
C GLY A 198 7.98 10.38 -0.96
N MET A 199 8.49 10.29 -2.19
CA MET A 199 7.67 10.46 -3.38
C MET A 199 6.74 9.27 -3.56
N ILE A 200 5.45 9.52 -3.57
CA ILE A 200 4.44 8.50 -3.80
C ILE A 200 4.47 8.06 -5.27
N LEU A 201 4.70 6.77 -5.50
CA LEU A 201 4.70 6.14 -6.82
C LEU A 201 3.32 5.55 -7.15
N PHE A 202 2.71 4.88 -6.17
CA PHE A 202 1.35 4.32 -6.24
C PHE A 202 0.67 4.47 -4.88
N MET A 203 -0.64 4.62 -4.91
CA MET A 203 -1.50 4.51 -3.74
C MET A 203 -2.84 3.92 -4.13
N GLY A 204 -3.45 3.19 -3.21
CA GLY A 204 -4.75 2.59 -3.43
C GLY A 204 -5.41 2.14 -2.13
N GLN A 205 -6.68 1.79 -2.25
CA GLN A 205 -7.45 1.26 -1.14
C GLN A 205 -8.17 -0.02 -1.57
N MET A 206 -7.78 -1.13 -0.95
CA MET A 206 -8.44 -2.41 -1.15
C MET A 206 -9.68 -2.47 -0.26
N ASN A 207 -10.84 -2.41 -0.88
CA ASN A 207 -12.14 -2.49 -0.19
C ASN A 207 -12.75 -3.89 -0.25
N ASN A 208 -12.58 -4.56 -1.36
CA ASN A 208 -13.09 -5.91 -1.64
C ASN A 208 -12.05 -6.64 -2.49
N MET A 209 -11.92 -7.95 -2.34
CA MET A 209 -11.18 -8.79 -3.29
C MET A 209 -12.08 -9.13 -4.48
N LYS A 210 -11.48 -9.20 -5.66
CA LYS A 210 -12.16 -9.55 -6.93
C LYS A 210 -11.92 -11.00 -7.28
#